data_b882104ae1dc2e85b7fde678391c77d4
#
_entry.id   b882104ae1dc2e85b7fde678391c77d4
#
_cell.length_a   1.000
_cell.length_b   1.000
_cell.length_c   1.000
_cell.angle_alpha   90.00
_cell.angle_beta   90.00
_cell.angle_gamma   90.00
#
_symmetry.space_group_name_H-M   'P 1'
#
loop_
_entity.id
_entity.type
_entity.pdbx_description
1 polymer ?
#
loop_
_entity_poly.entity_id
_entity_poly.type
_entity_poly.pdbx_seq_one_letter_code
_entity_poly.pdbx_strand_id
1 'polypeptide(L)'
;VRFGVAIVTEDGFNKINDDHLHYNYSWRYSERPSDEKEAKTLSESFLKTLYVNALLNLNGVEGFIPEYVNQAIIFTGDDIKGDNAMFTVFLYIVIAIIAFVFAVTTSNTITKESAVIGTLRASGYSKGELIRHYMAMPMLIVLIAAVIGNILGYTVFKGYMAALYYASYSLPTYVTIWNADAFVKTTVIPVLLMFAINFIMLAEKMSLSPLRFLRRDLSRRQKKKAFRLKTTIPIMKRFRMRILFQNIPNYVILFIGILFANLILLFGFMFGPLLDHFEQEITTHLLAEHQYVLVSEEKTENKEAESYDVTVLKTQEGRYKSEEVMVYGVQENSAYIKSSLADDEVLISNAYANKQHIKTGDTITLQEEYGDKTYSFTVTGIYTYPAALSVFMNCDVFEKTFEKGSYYPGYFSNEELTDLTQKNIAMTISKEDLTKTTRQLRLSMGGMAVLFQGFG
;
A
#
# COMPACT_ATOMS: atom_id res chain seq x y z
N VAL A 1 8.81 -12.13 -10.33
CA VAL A 1 9.52 -12.78 -11.45
C VAL A 1 10.25 -13.98 -10.88
N ARG A 2 9.90 -15.19 -11.32
CA ARG A 2 10.63 -16.40 -10.95
C ARG A 2 11.73 -16.64 -11.98
N PHE A 3 12.95 -16.57 -11.53
CA PHE A 3 14.10 -16.99 -12.34
C PHE A 3 14.47 -18.43 -11.96
N GLY A 4 14.54 -19.30 -12.94
CA GLY A 4 15.17 -20.60 -12.77
C GLY A 4 16.68 -20.43 -12.88
N VAL A 5 17.43 -20.85 -11.85
CA VAL A 5 18.89 -20.89 -11.88
C VAL A 5 19.32 -22.35 -11.94
N ALA A 6 20.12 -22.71 -12.92
CA ALA A 6 20.77 -24.00 -12.99
C ALA A 6 22.29 -23.83 -12.81
N ILE A 7 22.88 -24.61 -11.94
CA ILE A 7 24.32 -24.67 -11.76
C ILE A 7 24.81 -25.94 -12.46
N VAL A 8 25.70 -25.79 -13.42
CA VAL A 8 26.24 -26.89 -14.20
C VAL A 8 27.74 -26.98 -13.98
N THR A 9 28.32 -28.17 -14.23
CA THR A 9 29.78 -28.36 -14.30
C THR A 9 30.33 -27.72 -15.53
N GLU A 10 31.65 -27.50 -15.60
CA GLU A 10 32.35 -27.01 -16.77
C GLU A 10 32.06 -27.86 -18.01
N ASP A 11 32.08 -29.19 -17.87
CA ASP A 11 31.74 -30.12 -18.94
C ASP A 11 30.28 -30.01 -19.38
N GLY A 12 29.38 -29.68 -18.48
CA GLY A 12 27.96 -29.41 -18.77
C GLY A 12 27.77 -28.08 -19.50
N PHE A 13 28.53 -27.06 -19.11
CA PHE A 13 28.51 -25.75 -19.75
C PHE A 13 29.03 -25.80 -21.16
N ASN A 14 30.13 -26.51 -21.39
CA ASN A 14 30.74 -26.71 -22.72
C ASN A 14 29.86 -27.50 -23.72
N LYS A 15 28.75 -28.09 -23.27
CA LYS A 15 27.75 -28.74 -24.14
C LYS A 15 26.65 -27.78 -24.60
N ILE A 16 26.59 -26.57 -24.07
CA ILE A 16 25.61 -25.55 -24.46
C ILE A 16 26.13 -24.94 -25.79
N ASN A 17 25.24 -24.81 -26.78
CA ASN A 17 25.58 -24.17 -28.03
C ASN A 17 25.90 -22.68 -27.80
N ASP A 18 26.97 -22.20 -28.43
CA ASP A 18 27.45 -20.82 -28.32
C ASP A 18 26.36 -19.78 -28.69
N ASP A 19 25.43 -20.12 -29.57
CA ASP A 19 24.29 -19.27 -29.96
C ASP A 19 23.33 -18.94 -28.79
N HIS A 20 23.39 -19.73 -27.71
CA HIS A 20 22.58 -19.57 -26.52
C HIS A 20 23.35 -18.97 -25.35
N LEU A 21 24.62 -18.61 -25.55
CA LEU A 21 25.44 -18.02 -24.50
C LEU A 21 25.35 -16.50 -24.51
N HIS A 22 24.90 -15.93 -23.41
CA HIS A 22 24.91 -14.50 -23.17
C HIS A 22 25.87 -14.19 -22.02
N TYR A 23 26.88 -13.39 -22.30
CA TYR A 23 27.86 -13.00 -21.29
C TYR A 23 27.38 -11.76 -20.52
N ASN A 24 27.17 -11.89 -19.22
CA ASN A 24 26.79 -10.80 -18.36
C ASN A 24 27.97 -10.40 -17.45
N TYR A 25 28.27 -9.13 -17.43
CA TYR A 25 29.34 -8.56 -16.61
C TYR A 25 28.73 -7.66 -15.56
N SER A 26 29.21 -7.77 -14.32
CA SER A 26 28.86 -6.84 -13.26
C SER A 26 30.04 -5.93 -12.97
N TRP A 27 29.76 -4.68 -12.66
CA TRP A 27 30.77 -3.70 -12.28
C TRP A 27 30.44 -3.07 -10.94
N ARG A 28 31.44 -2.50 -10.30
CA ARG A 28 31.30 -1.78 -9.05
C ARG A 28 32.18 -0.54 -9.11
N TYR A 29 31.64 0.58 -8.68
CA TYR A 29 32.43 1.80 -8.52
C TYR A 29 33.32 1.68 -7.27
N SER A 30 34.50 2.32 -7.31
CA SER A 30 35.41 2.39 -6.14
C SER A 30 34.77 3.11 -4.96
N GLU A 31 34.01 4.16 -5.23
CA GLU A 31 33.19 4.86 -4.25
C GLU A 31 31.72 4.72 -4.64
N ARG A 32 30.86 4.44 -3.67
CA ARG A 32 29.43 4.30 -3.91
C ARG A 32 28.84 5.68 -4.17
N PRO A 33 28.01 5.89 -5.21
CA PRO A 33 27.31 7.14 -5.45
C PRO A 33 26.49 7.56 -4.22
N SER A 34 26.46 8.85 -3.93
CA SER A 34 25.75 9.41 -2.77
C SER A 34 24.25 9.48 -2.98
N ASP A 35 23.83 9.67 -4.22
CA ASP A 35 22.43 9.73 -4.62
C ASP A 35 22.23 9.17 -6.05
N GLU A 36 20.96 9.08 -6.49
CA GLU A 36 20.58 8.54 -7.79
C GLU A 36 21.01 9.45 -8.96
N LYS A 37 21.12 10.76 -8.76
CA LYS A 37 21.60 11.70 -9.79
C LYS A 37 23.10 11.50 -10.07
N GLU A 38 23.88 11.36 -9.02
CA GLU A 38 25.29 11.03 -9.14
C GLU A 38 25.48 9.64 -9.79
N ALA A 39 24.66 8.65 -9.38
CA ALA A 39 24.68 7.32 -9.95
C ALA A 39 24.37 7.34 -11.46
N LYS A 40 23.41 8.14 -11.90
CA LYS A 40 23.12 8.36 -13.32
C LYS A 40 24.31 8.93 -14.06
N THR A 41 24.88 10.03 -13.56
CA THR A 41 26.01 10.72 -14.21
C THR A 41 27.22 9.79 -14.36
N LEU A 42 27.56 9.05 -13.30
CA LEU A 42 28.65 8.06 -13.32
C LEU A 42 28.35 6.91 -14.30
N SER A 43 27.12 6.42 -14.32
CA SER A 43 26.68 5.34 -15.21
C SER A 43 26.74 5.75 -16.69
N GLU A 44 26.26 6.95 -17.03
CA GLU A 44 26.34 7.48 -18.39
C GLU A 44 27.80 7.66 -18.86
N SER A 45 28.66 8.18 -17.99
CA SER A 45 30.09 8.31 -18.26
C SER A 45 30.75 6.95 -18.49
N PHE A 46 30.43 5.97 -17.63
CA PHE A 46 30.91 4.60 -17.77
C PHE A 46 30.41 3.94 -19.05
N LEU A 47 29.11 4.08 -19.36
CA LEU A 47 28.52 3.54 -20.58
C LEU A 47 29.21 4.08 -21.83
N LYS A 48 29.46 5.40 -21.91
CA LYS A 48 30.16 6.01 -23.02
C LYS A 48 31.55 5.39 -23.22
N THR A 49 32.30 5.23 -22.13
CA THR A 49 33.63 4.64 -22.12
C THR A 49 33.58 3.13 -22.56
N LEU A 50 32.60 2.39 -22.00
CA LEU A 50 32.38 0.99 -22.31
C LEU A 50 32.04 0.82 -23.79
N TYR A 51 31.14 1.65 -24.34
CA TYR A 51 30.67 1.58 -25.71
C TYR A 51 31.83 1.84 -26.69
N VAL A 52 32.63 2.86 -26.45
CA VAL A 52 33.81 3.16 -27.26
C VAL A 52 34.82 2.00 -27.26
N ASN A 53 35.12 1.45 -26.09
CA ASN A 53 36.04 0.34 -25.97
C ASN A 53 35.50 -0.96 -26.61
N ALA A 54 34.20 -1.24 -26.50
CA ALA A 54 33.56 -2.36 -27.12
C ALA A 54 33.66 -2.27 -28.66
N LEU A 55 33.34 -1.10 -29.23
CA LEU A 55 33.46 -0.86 -30.67
C LEU A 55 34.89 -1.02 -31.18
N LEU A 56 35.88 -0.51 -30.47
CA LEU A 56 37.31 -0.65 -30.81
C LEU A 56 37.74 -2.12 -30.84
N ASN A 57 37.10 -3.00 -30.10
CA ASN A 57 37.38 -4.43 -30.03
C ASN A 57 36.36 -5.27 -30.83
N LEU A 58 35.61 -4.66 -31.73
CA LEU A 58 34.61 -5.33 -32.59
C LEU A 58 33.54 -6.09 -31.80
N ASN A 59 33.24 -5.60 -30.59
CA ASN A 59 32.17 -6.12 -29.72
C ASN A 59 31.02 -5.11 -29.60
N GLY A 60 29.83 -5.60 -29.24
CA GLY A 60 28.65 -4.81 -28.98
C GLY A 60 28.27 -4.85 -27.51
N VAL A 61 27.57 -3.83 -27.04
CA VAL A 61 26.90 -3.80 -25.73
C VAL A 61 25.42 -3.98 -26.01
N GLU A 62 24.86 -5.14 -25.64
CA GLU A 62 23.44 -5.45 -25.89
C GLU A 62 22.52 -4.85 -24.82
N GLY A 63 22.99 -4.73 -23.59
CA GLY A 63 22.20 -4.19 -22.47
C GLY A 63 23.10 -3.59 -21.41
N PHE A 64 22.60 -2.54 -20.77
CA PHE A 64 23.30 -1.86 -19.68
C PHE A 64 22.27 -1.47 -18.62
N ILE A 65 22.36 -2.09 -17.45
CA ILE A 65 21.39 -1.90 -16.36
C ILE A 65 22.13 -1.43 -15.11
N PRO A 66 22.21 -0.13 -14.83
CA PRO A 66 22.75 0.40 -13.57
C PRO A 66 21.92 -0.02 -12.36
N GLU A 67 22.55 0.00 -11.16
CA GLU A 67 21.90 -0.39 -9.91
C GLU A 67 20.62 0.42 -9.65
N TYR A 68 20.65 1.73 -9.88
CA TYR A 68 19.56 2.65 -9.56
C TYR A 68 18.30 2.46 -10.43
N VAL A 69 18.40 1.86 -11.62
CA VAL A 69 17.25 1.49 -12.46
C VAL A 69 16.92 0.01 -12.43
N ASN A 70 17.67 -0.78 -11.66
CA ASN A 70 17.47 -2.22 -11.63
C ASN A 70 16.26 -2.60 -10.78
N GLN A 71 15.11 -2.69 -11.40
CA GLN A 71 13.85 -3.07 -10.74
C GLN A 71 13.92 -4.41 -9.99
N ALA A 72 14.77 -5.34 -10.43
CA ALA A 72 14.95 -6.63 -9.76
C ALA A 72 15.53 -6.48 -8.35
N ILE A 73 16.30 -5.41 -8.09
CA ILE A 73 16.88 -5.11 -6.77
C ILE A 73 15.90 -4.27 -5.94
N ILE A 74 15.28 -3.25 -6.54
CA ILE A 74 14.49 -2.22 -5.85
C ILE A 74 13.10 -2.75 -5.48
N PHE A 75 12.41 -3.40 -6.43
CA PHE A 75 11.00 -3.76 -6.33
C PHE A 75 10.67 -4.60 -5.08
N THR A 76 11.49 -5.61 -4.78
CA THR A 76 11.26 -6.48 -3.61
C THR A 76 11.36 -5.70 -2.29
N GLY A 77 12.33 -4.77 -2.21
CA GLY A 77 12.50 -3.94 -1.02
C GLY A 77 11.33 -2.99 -0.79
N ASP A 78 10.80 -2.41 -1.85
CA ASP A 78 9.68 -1.48 -1.78
C ASP A 78 8.35 -2.18 -1.51
N ASP A 79 8.14 -3.37 -2.06
CA ASP A 79 6.99 -4.22 -1.76
C ASP A 79 6.95 -4.61 -0.27
N ILE A 80 8.08 -5.08 0.27
CA ILE A 80 8.21 -5.40 1.70
C ILE A 80 7.97 -4.16 2.58
N LYS A 81 8.45 -2.98 2.18
CA LYS A 81 8.19 -1.72 2.93
C LYS A 81 6.72 -1.34 2.89
N GLY A 82 6.07 -1.48 1.72
CA GLY A 82 4.64 -1.22 1.54
C GLY A 82 3.79 -2.12 2.44
N ASP A 83 4.05 -3.42 2.41
CA ASP A 83 3.39 -4.41 3.26
C ASP A 83 3.59 -4.12 4.76
N ASN A 84 4.82 -3.79 5.17
CA ASN A 84 5.10 -3.44 6.57
C ASN A 84 4.32 -2.20 7.03
N ALA A 85 4.17 -1.19 6.18
CA ALA A 85 3.36 -0.02 6.47
C ALA A 85 1.88 -0.39 6.65
N MET A 86 1.32 -1.20 5.75
CA MET A 86 -0.05 -1.70 5.83
C MET A 86 -0.29 -2.53 7.10
N PHE A 87 0.57 -3.49 7.41
CA PHE A 87 0.47 -4.30 8.63
C PHE A 87 0.61 -3.47 9.90
N THR A 88 1.42 -2.41 9.89
CA THR A 88 1.56 -1.50 11.02
C THR A 88 0.26 -0.74 11.29
N VAL A 89 -0.41 -0.23 10.26
CA VAL A 89 -1.72 0.42 10.41
C VAL A 89 -2.76 -0.56 10.95
N PHE A 90 -2.81 -1.77 10.38
CA PHE A 90 -3.71 -2.82 10.86
C PHE A 90 -3.46 -3.20 12.33
N LEU A 91 -2.20 -3.35 12.73
CA LEU A 91 -1.81 -3.60 14.12
C LEU A 91 -2.39 -2.55 15.07
N TYR A 92 -2.28 -1.26 14.75
CA TYR A 92 -2.82 -0.21 15.60
C TYR A 92 -4.36 -0.22 15.67
N ILE A 93 -5.03 -0.56 14.58
CA ILE A 93 -6.49 -0.75 14.59
C ILE A 93 -6.88 -1.88 15.55
N VAL A 94 -6.22 -3.04 15.45
CA VAL A 94 -6.46 -4.18 16.34
C VAL A 94 -6.17 -3.84 17.80
N ILE A 95 -5.07 -3.14 18.08
CA ILE A 95 -4.73 -2.68 19.44
C ILE A 95 -5.83 -1.77 19.98
N ALA A 96 -6.35 -0.83 19.19
CA ALA A 96 -7.43 0.07 19.61
C ALA A 96 -8.71 -0.71 19.96
N ILE A 97 -9.06 -1.72 19.16
CA ILE A 97 -10.22 -2.59 19.41
C ILE A 97 -10.04 -3.37 20.72
N ILE A 98 -8.90 -4.02 20.89
CA ILE A 98 -8.60 -4.80 22.10
C ILE A 98 -8.62 -3.89 23.33
N ALA A 99 -8.02 -2.70 23.23
CA ALA A 99 -8.02 -1.71 24.30
C ALA A 99 -9.44 -1.31 24.72
N PHE A 100 -10.32 -1.08 23.74
CA PHE A 100 -11.73 -0.79 23.99
C PHE A 100 -12.46 -1.96 24.69
N VAL A 101 -12.26 -3.18 24.21
CA VAL A 101 -12.87 -4.38 24.81
C VAL A 101 -12.41 -4.57 26.25
N PHE A 102 -11.11 -4.39 26.53
CA PHE A 102 -10.60 -4.46 27.90
C PHE A 102 -11.17 -3.36 28.81
N ALA A 103 -11.27 -2.13 28.33
CA ALA A 103 -11.86 -1.03 29.08
C ALA A 103 -13.31 -1.33 29.49
N VAL A 104 -14.11 -1.84 28.54
CA VAL A 104 -15.51 -2.23 28.79
C VAL A 104 -15.59 -3.38 29.78
N THR A 105 -14.78 -4.43 29.58
CA THR A 105 -14.77 -5.62 30.46
C THR A 105 -14.37 -5.24 31.88
N THR A 106 -13.33 -4.45 32.07
CA THR A 106 -12.88 -3.96 33.39
C THR A 106 -13.97 -3.13 34.05
N SER A 107 -14.63 -2.21 33.30
CA SER A 107 -15.74 -1.40 33.83
C SER A 107 -16.92 -2.27 34.27
N ASN A 108 -17.25 -3.30 33.49
CA ASN A 108 -18.33 -4.24 33.82
C ASN A 108 -18.00 -5.08 35.08
N THR A 109 -16.76 -5.56 35.20
CA THR A 109 -16.29 -6.31 36.39
C THR A 109 -16.42 -5.45 37.66
N ILE A 110 -15.93 -4.20 37.63
CA ILE A 110 -16.06 -3.28 38.74
C ILE A 110 -17.54 -3.03 39.09
N THR A 111 -18.39 -2.94 38.11
CA THR A 111 -19.84 -2.71 38.33
C THR A 111 -20.50 -3.93 38.96
N LYS A 112 -20.17 -5.13 38.54
CA LYS A 112 -20.67 -6.38 39.14
C LYS A 112 -20.21 -6.55 40.58
N GLU A 113 -18.94 -6.26 40.85
CA GLU A 113 -18.29 -6.45 42.15
C GLU A 113 -18.38 -5.20 43.06
N SER A 114 -19.18 -4.23 42.68
CA SER A 114 -19.26 -2.94 43.37
C SER A 114 -19.55 -3.07 44.87
N ALA A 115 -20.43 -3.97 45.29
CA ALA A 115 -20.74 -4.20 46.71
C ALA A 115 -19.50 -4.71 47.47
N VAL A 116 -18.77 -5.66 46.91
CA VAL A 116 -17.53 -6.22 47.49
C VAL A 116 -16.46 -5.12 47.61
N ILE A 117 -16.25 -4.35 46.56
CA ILE A 117 -15.32 -3.21 46.56
C ILE A 117 -15.71 -2.18 47.62
N GLY A 118 -17.02 -1.87 47.72
CA GLY A 118 -17.55 -0.95 48.73
C GLY A 118 -17.28 -1.41 50.16
N THR A 119 -17.51 -2.69 50.44
CA THR A 119 -17.25 -3.31 51.75
C THR A 119 -15.75 -3.30 52.08
N LEU A 120 -14.89 -3.75 51.16
CA LEU A 120 -13.44 -3.73 51.38
C LEU A 120 -12.90 -2.34 51.64
N ARG A 121 -13.38 -1.34 50.90
CA ARG A 121 -13.00 0.05 51.13
C ARG A 121 -13.53 0.61 52.47
N ALA A 122 -14.71 0.20 52.89
CA ALA A 122 -15.27 0.56 54.21
C ALA A 122 -14.48 -0.11 55.33
N SER A 123 -13.92 -1.29 55.10
CA SER A 123 -13.05 -2.04 56.04
C SER A 123 -11.60 -1.53 56.09
N GLY A 124 -11.27 -0.46 55.33
CA GLY A 124 -9.97 0.19 55.41
C GLY A 124 -9.00 -0.12 54.28
N TYR A 125 -9.34 -0.95 53.28
CA TYR A 125 -8.49 -1.16 52.13
C TYR A 125 -8.28 0.12 51.30
N SER A 126 -7.04 0.38 50.96
CA SER A 126 -6.65 1.55 50.18
C SER A 126 -7.07 1.42 48.70
N LYS A 127 -7.20 2.58 48.02
CA LYS A 127 -7.47 2.63 46.58
C LYS A 127 -6.40 1.91 45.79
N GLY A 128 -5.11 2.07 46.17
CA GLY A 128 -3.99 1.47 45.49
C GLY A 128 -3.96 -0.04 45.57
N GLU A 129 -4.31 -0.63 46.71
CA GLU A 129 -4.40 -2.07 46.88
C GLU A 129 -5.46 -2.68 45.96
N LEU A 130 -6.63 -2.05 45.89
CA LEU A 130 -7.71 -2.51 45.01
C LEU A 130 -7.36 -2.32 43.52
N ILE A 131 -6.76 -1.18 43.16
CA ILE A 131 -6.27 -0.99 41.77
C ILE A 131 -5.28 -2.10 41.40
N ARG A 132 -4.28 -2.38 42.25
CA ARG A 132 -3.30 -3.43 42.01
C ARG A 132 -3.95 -4.81 41.88
N HIS A 133 -4.92 -5.13 42.73
CA HIS A 133 -5.65 -6.40 42.69
C HIS A 133 -6.44 -6.56 41.38
N TYR A 134 -7.27 -5.58 41.01
CA TYR A 134 -8.11 -5.67 39.79
C TYR A 134 -7.30 -5.51 38.50
N MET A 135 -6.09 -4.94 38.58
CA MET A 135 -5.18 -4.83 37.45
C MET A 135 -4.37 -6.11 37.20
N ALA A 136 -4.16 -6.92 38.23
CA ALA A 136 -3.31 -8.10 38.15
C ALA A 136 -3.79 -9.09 37.08
N MET A 137 -5.07 -9.44 37.05
CA MET A 137 -5.62 -10.40 36.08
C MET A 137 -5.56 -9.92 34.62
N PRO A 138 -6.04 -8.71 34.25
CA PRO A 138 -5.88 -8.21 32.89
C PRO A 138 -4.43 -8.18 32.45
N MET A 139 -3.51 -7.73 33.32
CA MET A 139 -2.10 -7.65 32.97
C MET A 139 -1.44 -9.03 32.82
N LEU A 140 -1.81 -10.00 33.67
CA LEU A 140 -1.34 -11.37 33.53
C LEU A 140 -1.76 -11.97 32.17
N ILE A 141 -3.02 -11.77 31.78
CA ILE A 141 -3.52 -12.23 30.46
C ILE A 141 -2.75 -11.58 29.32
N VAL A 142 -2.54 -10.28 29.38
CA VAL A 142 -1.81 -9.54 28.33
C VAL A 142 -0.34 -10.04 28.23
N LEU A 143 0.32 -10.25 29.36
CA LEU A 143 1.70 -10.76 29.38
C LEU A 143 1.80 -12.18 28.83
N ILE A 144 0.89 -13.07 29.22
CA ILE A 144 0.85 -14.45 28.69
C ILE A 144 0.58 -14.41 27.19
N ALA A 145 -0.40 -13.61 26.74
CA ALA A 145 -0.71 -13.44 25.32
C ALA A 145 0.48 -12.89 24.53
N ALA A 146 1.23 -11.94 25.11
CA ALA A 146 2.42 -11.38 24.49
C ALA A 146 3.52 -12.43 24.32
N VAL A 147 3.76 -13.27 25.33
CA VAL A 147 4.73 -14.38 25.25
C VAL A 147 4.31 -15.40 24.18
N ILE A 148 3.06 -15.85 24.23
CA ILE A 148 2.54 -16.81 23.24
C ILE A 148 2.60 -16.21 21.83
N GLY A 149 2.20 -14.96 21.66
CA GLY A 149 2.24 -14.26 20.38
C GLY A 149 3.65 -14.17 19.80
N ASN A 150 4.64 -13.85 20.63
CA ASN A 150 6.05 -13.84 20.19
C ASN A 150 6.53 -15.25 19.79
N ILE A 151 6.22 -16.29 20.58
CA ILE A 151 6.60 -17.67 20.24
C ILE A 151 5.98 -18.06 18.90
N LEU A 152 4.68 -17.85 18.72
CA LEU A 152 3.97 -18.18 17.47
C LEU A 152 4.49 -17.36 16.29
N GLY A 153 4.76 -16.07 16.49
CA GLY A 153 5.32 -15.18 15.48
C GLY A 153 6.66 -15.67 14.94
N TYR A 154 7.60 -15.98 15.86
CA TYR A 154 8.94 -16.45 15.50
C TYR A 154 9.03 -17.95 15.14
N THR A 155 7.98 -18.75 15.32
CA THR A 155 7.99 -20.17 14.98
C THR A 155 7.07 -20.50 13.80
N VAL A 156 5.78 -20.23 13.92
CA VAL A 156 4.75 -20.63 12.95
C VAL A 156 4.54 -19.56 11.89
N PHE A 157 4.17 -18.36 12.30
CA PHE A 157 3.77 -17.32 11.35
C PHE A 157 4.91 -16.77 10.48
N LYS A 158 6.15 -16.82 10.96
CA LYS A 158 7.31 -16.50 10.14
C LYS A 158 7.39 -17.33 8.86
N GLY A 159 7.14 -18.65 8.99
CA GLY A 159 7.17 -19.56 7.84
C GLY A 159 6.07 -19.25 6.84
N TYR A 160 4.87 -18.92 7.33
CA TYR A 160 3.76 -18.52 6.48
C TYR A 160 4.06 -17.23 5.71
N MET A 161 4.55 -16.21 6.39
CA MET A 161 4.90 -14.93 5.76
C MET A 161 6.08 -15.08 4.78
N ALA A 162 7.12 -15.84 5.16
CA ALA A 162 8.22 -16.13 4.26
C ALA A 162 7.74 -16.83 3.00
N ALA A 163 6.83 -17.81 3.10
CA ALA A 163 6.30 -18.53 1.95
C ALA A 163 5.58 -17.61 0.94
N LEU A 164 4.90 -16.55 1.39
CA LEU A 164 4.28 -15.56 0.51
C LEU A 164 5.32 -14.88 -0.39
N TYR A 165 6.42 -14.41 0.20
CA TYR A 165 7.48 -13.74 -0.55
C TYR A 165 8.28 -14.71 -1.44
N TYR A 166 8.59 -15.91 -0.95
CA TYR A 166 9.29 -16.93 -1.74
C TYR A 166 8.42 -17.49 -2.89
N ALA A 167 7.10 -17.38 -2.79
CA ALA A 167 6.20 -17.71 -3.90
C ALA A 167 6.29 -16.68 -5.05
N SER A 168 6.65 -15.44 -4.75
CA SER A 168 6.66 -14.33 -5.72
C SER A 168 8.06 -13.94 -6.15
N TYR A 169 9.08 -14.10 -5.29
CA TYR A 169 10.44 -13.62 -5.50
C TYR A 169 11.48 -14.73 -5.35
N SER A 170 12.57 -14.60 -6.09
CA SER A 170 13.79 -15.39 -5.89
C SER A 170 14.64 -14.72 -4.82
N LEU A 171 14.45 -15.11 -3.56
CA LEU A 171 15.15 -14.54 -2.42
C LEU A 171 16.29 -15.44 -1.93
N PRO A 172 17.33 -14.89 -1.27
CA PRO A 172 18.37 -15.68 -0.62
C PRO A 172 17.77 -16.53 0.51
N THR A 173 18.54 -17.49 1.01
CA THR A 173 18.11 -18.39 2.08
C THR A 173 17.59 -17.60 3.29
N TYR A 174 16.39 -17.95 3.75
CA TYR A 174 15.75 -17.28 4.88
C TYR A 174 16.50 -17.52 6.17
N VAL A 175 16.91 -16.43 6.82
CA VAL A 175 17.52 -16.47 8.16
C VAL A 175 16.66 -15.65 9.12
N THR A 176 16.25 -16.27 10.22
CA THR A 176 15.47 -15.56 11.26
C THR A 176 16.39 -14.65 12.06
N ILE A 177 16.12 -13.34 12.00
CA ILE A 177 16.86 -12.34 12.80
C ILE A 177 15.86 -11.73 13.78
N TRP A 178 16.27 -11.58 15.04
CA TRP A 178 15.48 -10.86 16.03
C TRP A 178 15.50 -9.36 15.73
N ASN A 179 14.34 -8.74 15.70
CA ASN A 179 14.19 -7.31 15.40
C ASN A 179 13.61 -6.57 16.61
N ALA A 180 14.41 -5.68 17.19
CA ALA A 180 14.03 -4.89 18.36
C ALA A 180 12.85 -3.94 18.07
N ASP A 181 12.82 -3.29 16.90
CA ASP A 181 11.73 -2.39 16.51
C ASP A 181 10.40 -3.14 16.40
N ALA A 182 10.40 -4.31 15.75
CA ALA A 182 9.21 -5.17 15.67
C ALA A 182 8.76 -5.58 17.08
N PHE A 183 9.66 -6.01 17.97
CA PHE A 183 9.34 -6.38 19.34
C PHE A 183 8.73 -5.22 20.13
N VAL A 184 9.27 -4.01 20.00
CA VAL A 184 8.71 -2.81 20.66
C VAL A 184 7.30 -2.53 20.15
N LYS A 185 7.08 -2.52 18.83
CA LYS A 185 5.79 -2.21 18.22
C LYS A 185 4.72 -3.25 18.53
N THR A 186 5.06 -4.54 18.52
CA THR A 186 4.09 -5.63 18.67
C THR A 186 3.91 -6.12 20.11
N THR A 187 4.84 -5.81 21.02
CA THR A 187 4.83 -6.31 22.39
C THR A 187 4.82 -5.17 23.41
N VAL A 188 5.84 -4.31 23.39
CA VAL A 188 6.00 -3.29 24.44
C VAL A 188 4.88 -2.25 24.38
N ILE A 189 4.62 -1.69 23.19
CA ILE A 189 3.56 -0.68 23.01
C ILE A 189 2.19 -1.23 23.39
N PRO A 190 1.71 -2.41 22.90
CA PRO A 190 0.44 -2.98 23.32
C PRO A 190 0.32 -3.21 24.83
N VAL A 191 1.37 -3.76 25.45
CA VAL A 191 1.37 -4.01 26.91
C VAL A 191 1.26 -2.71 27.71
N LEU A 192 2.07 -1.69 27.34
CA LEU A 192 2.01 -0.37 27.99
C LEU A 192 0.65 0.32 27.79
N LEU A 193 0.11 0.25 26.59
CA LEU A 193 -1.18 0.84 26.27
C LEU A 193 -2.31 0.16 27.06
N MET A 194 -2.30 -1.17 27.15
CA MET A 194 -3.24 -1.93 27.97
C MET A 194 -3.12 -1.62 29.46
N PHE A 195 -1.87 -1.49 29.96
CA PHE A 195 -1.61 -1.05 31.32
C PHE A 195 -2.21 0.33 31.56
N ALA A 196 -1.90 1.30 30.70
CA ALA A 196 -2.40 2.67 30.86
C ALA A 196 -3.93 2.76 30.86
N ILE A 197 -4.60 2.09 29.90
CA ILE A 197 -6.06 2.11 29.80
C ILE A 197 -6.72 1.48 31.04
N ASN A 198 -6.28 0.29 31.44
CA ASN A 198 -6.81 -0.37 32.63
C ASN A 198 -6.54 0.46 33.89
N PHE A 199 -5.35 1.03 34.04
CA PHE A 199 -5.00 1.88 35.16
C PHE A 199 -5.88 3.13 35.23
N ILE A 200 -6.06 3.84 34.13
CA ILE A 200 -6.92 5.04 34.08
C ILE A 200 -8.37 4.69 34.45
N MET A 201 -8.91 3.62 33.87
CA MET A 201 -10.27 3.16 34.14
C MET A 201 -10.47 2.76 35.62
N LEU A 202 -9.51 2.03 36.18
CA LEU A 202 -9.54 1.61 37.58
C LEU A 202 -9.38 2.83 38.52
N ALA A 203 -8.41 3.70 38.26
CA ALA A 203 -8.17 4.89 39.06
C ALA A 203 -9.40 5.83 39.10
N GLU A 204 -10.04 6.03 37.92
CA GLU A 204 -11.26 6.82 37.82
C GLU A 204 -12.40 6.20 38.66
N LYS A 205 -12.66 4.92 38.52
CA LYS A 205 -13.70 4.20 39.26
C LYS A 205 -13.41 4.16 40.76
N MET A 206 -12.17 3.82 41.16
CA MET A 206 -11.78 3.75 42.58
C MET A 206 -11.70 5.12 43.26
N SER A 207 -11.80 6.23 42.54
CA SER A 207 -11.92 7.56 43.10
C SER A 207 -13.27 7.82 43.78
N LEU A 208 -14.31 7.01 43.46
CA LEU A 208 -15.65 7.11 44.06
C LEU A 208 -15.62 6.73 45.54
N SER A 209 -16.56 7.27 46.34
CA SER A 209 -16.70 6.98 47.79
C SER A 209 -17.19 5.53 48.00
N PRO A 210 -16.84 4.88 49.14
CA PRO A 210 -17.32 3.55 49.47
C PRO A 210 -18.84 3.43 49.46
N LEU A 211 -19.55 4.48 49.95
CA LEU A 211 -20.98 4.53 49.92
C LEU A 211 -21.61 4.42 48.54
N ARG A 212 -20.93 4.99 47.51
CA ARG A 212 -21.42 4.90 46.14
C ARG A 212 -21.27 3.48 45.57
N PHE A 213 -20.22 2.79 45.95
CA PHE A 213 -20.04 1.39 45.61
C PHE A 213 -21.14 0.52 46.23
N LEU A 214 -21.42 0.69 47.52
CA LEU A 214 -22.48 -0.04 48.22
C LEU A 214 -23.87 0.23 47.63
N ARG A 215 -24.12 1.46 47.20
CA ARG A 215 -25.38 1.85 46.53
C ARG A 215 -25.43 1.48 45.06
N ARG A 216 -24.36 0.86 44.51
CA ARG A 216 -24.18 0.58 43.08
C ARG A 216 -24.35 1.81 42.18
N ASP A 217 -24.11 3.03 42.70
CA ASP A 217 -24.15 4.28 41.96
C ASP A 217 -22.71 4.65 41.50
N LEU A 218 -22.22 3.91 40.51
CA LEU A 218 -20.90 4.11 39.97
C LEU A 218 -20.86 5.15 38.84
N SER A 219 -21.98 5.75 38.49
CA SER A 219 -22.03 6.83 37.54
C SER A 219 -21.45 8.10 38.13
N ARG A 220 -20.48 8.74 37.48
CA ARG A 220 -20.11 10.12 37.80
C ARG A 220 -21.38 10.97 37.69
N ARG A 221 -21.60 11.86 38.66
CA ARG A 221 -22.78 12.73 38.77
C ARG A 221 -22.99 13.53 37.45
N GLN A 222 -23.43 12.90 36.40
CA GLN A 222 -24.12 13.59 35.33
C GLN A 222 -25.48 14.00 35.98
N LYS A 223 -25.73 15.31 36.05
CA LYS A 223 -27.08 15.79 36.22
C LYS A 223 -27.91 15.06 35.18
N LYS A 224 -28.60 13.98 35.57
CA LYS A 224 -29.52 13.28 34.67
C LYS A 224 -30.57 14.34 34.32
N LYS A 225 -30.35 15.08 33.23
CA LYS A 225 -31.38 15.91 32.62
C LYS A 225 -32.50 14.94 32.32
N ALA A 226 -33.52 14.94 33.20
CA ALA A 226 -34.71 14.15 32.97
C ALA A 226 -35.27 14.60 31.62
N PHE A 227 -35.19 13.71 30.61
CA PHE A 227 -35.72 14.01 29.31
C PHE A 227 -37.23 14.15 29.45
N ARG A 228 -37.72 15.40 29.49
CA ARG A 228 -39.15 15.70 29.60
C ARG A 228 -39.82 15.42 28.26
N LEU A 229 -40.38 14.24 28.14
CA LEU A 229 -41.20 13.86 26.99
C LEU A 229 -42.59 14.50 27.17
N LYS A 230 -43.15 15.01 26.08
CA LYS A 230 -44.49 15.61 26.02
C LYS A 230 -45.54 14.64 26.56
N THR A 231 -46.48 15.15 27.37
CA THR A 231 -47.56 14.34 27.97
C THR A 231 -48.54 13.77 26.96
N THR A 232 -48.56 14.30 25.75
CA THR A 232 -49.36 13.82 24.63
C THR A 232 -48.94 12.43 24.11
N ILE A 233 -47.72 11.95 24.46
CA ILE A 233 -47.24 10.62 24.04
C ILE A 233 -47.81 9.56 25.01
N PRO A 234 -48.36 8.44 24.52
CA PRO A 234 -48.85 7.35 25.36
C PRO A 234 -47.81 6.86 26.37
N ILE A 235 -48.25 6.53 27.56
CA ILE A 235 -47.38 6.17 28.69
C ILE A 235 -46.34 5.07 28.35
N MET A 236 -46.76 4.02 27.64
CA MET A 236 -45.87 2.92 27.24
C MET A 236 -44.79 3.37 26.27
N LYS A 237 -45.08 4.25 25.31
CA LYS A 237 -44.09 4.81 24.40
C LYS A 237 -43.10 5.72 25.16
N ARG A 238 -43.57 6.56 26.07
CA ARG A 238 -42.73 7.37 26.95
C ARG A 238 -41.80 6.53 27.82
N PHE A 239 -42.29 5.42 28.36
CA PHE A 239 -41.52 4.51 29.18
C PHE A 239 -40.41 3.85 28.36
N ARG A 240 -40.71 3.30 27.17
CA ARG A 240 -39.72 2.71 26.25
C ARG A 240 -38.67 3.74 25.82
N MET A 241 -39.09 4.91 25.41
CA MET A 241 -38.15 5.99 25.04
C MET A 241 -37.24 6.41 26.19
N ARG A 242 -37.79 6.47 27.42
CA ARG A 242 -36.98 6.82 28.61
C ARG A 242 -35.93 5.74 28.89
N ILE A 243 -36.29 4.47 28.82
CA ILE A 243 -35.34 3.35 28.97
C ILE A 243 -34.25 3.42 27.89
N LEU A 244 -34.65 3.65 26.64
CA LEU A 244 -33.73 3.79 25.54
C LEU A 244 -32.71 4.91 25.77
N PHE A 245 -33.21 6.14 26.11
CA PHE A 245 -32.33 7.29 26.36
C PHE A 245 -31.47 7.15 27.63
N GLN A 246 -31.93 6.42 28.63
CA GLN A 246 -31.11 6.12 29.81
C GLN A 246 -29.97 5.13 29.53
N ASN A 247 -30.14 4.26 28.54
CA ASN A 247 -29.17 3.23 28.17
C ASN A 247 -28.32 3.60 26.96
N ILE A 248 -28.44 4.81 26.41
CA ILE A 248 -27.62 5.27 25.25
C ILE A 248 -26.13 4.96 25.43
N PRO A 249 -25.47 5.19 26.59
CA PRO A 249 -24.07 4.87 26.75
C PRO A 249 -23.75 3.39 26.48
N ASN A 250 -24.62 2.48 26.96
CA ASN A 250 -24.43 1.04 26.70
C ASN A 250 -24.66 0.66 25.23
N TYR A 251 -25.65 1.31 24.59
CA TYR A 251 -25.89 1.11 23.16
C TYR A 251 -24.76 1.66 22.30
N VAL A 252 -24.17 2.80 22.69
CA VAL A 252 -22.99 3.35 22.00
C VAL A 252 -21.81 2.38 22.09
N ILE A 253 -21.57 1.81 23.26
CA ILE A 253 -20.52 0.80 23.47
C ILE A 253 -20.75 -0.43 22.58
N LEU A 254 -21.98 -0.94 22.58
CA LEU A 254 -22.36 -2.08 21.72
C LEU A 254 -22.21 -1.73 20.24
N PHE A 255 -22.67 -0.55 19.82
CA PHE A 255 -22.55 -0.07 18.46
C PHE A 255 -21.08 0.02 18.01
N ILE A 256 -20.22 0.59 18.85
CA ILE A 256 -18.78 0.69 18.56
C ILE A 256 -18.16 -0.71 18.41
N GLY A 257 -18.49 -1.65 19.29
CA GLY A 257 -18.00 -3.03 19.19
C GLY A 257 -18.42 -3.70 17.88
N ILE A 258 -19.70 -3.60 17.52
CA ILE A 258 -20.24 -4.14 16.27
C ILE A 258 -19.61 -3.42 15.06
N LEU A 259 -19.43 -2.10 15.13
CA LEU A 259 -18.80 -1.31 14.07
C LEU A 259 -17.37 -1.79 13.80
N PHE A 260 -16.57 -2.00 14.84
CA PHE A 260 -15.20 -2.51 14.68
C PHE A 260 -15.15 -3.92 14.10
N ALA A 261 -16.00 -4.83 14.58
CA ALA A 261 -16.11 -6.16 14.02
C ALA A 261 -16.45 -6.13 12.53
N ASN A 262 -17.45 -5.31 12.16
CA ASN A 262 -17.84 -5.12 10.75
C ASN A 262 -16.73 -4.49 9.91
N LEU A 263 -15.93 -3.55 10.44
CA LEU A 263 -14.80 -2.97 9.71
C LEU A 263 -13.75 -4.02 9.36
N ILE A 264 -13.41 -4.93 10.28
CA ILE A 264 -12.45 -6.01 10.02
C ILE A 264 -13.02 -6.99 8.97
N LEU A 265 -14.29 -7.38 9.12
CA LEU A 265 -14.96 -8.26 8.16
C LEU A 265 -15.03 -7.62 6.77
N LEU A 266 -15.44 -6.35 6.67
CA LEU A 266 -15.48 -5.62 5.40
C LEU A 266 -14.10 -5.55 4.75
N PHE A 267 -13.06 -5.29 5.54
CA PHE A 267 -11.69 -5.27 5.03
C PHE A 267 -11.30 -6.62 4.41
N GLY A 268 -11.62 -7.74 5.09
CA GLY A 268 -11.34 -9.08 4.56
C GLY A 268 -12.17 -9.46 3.32
N PHE A 269 -13.43 -9.02 3.24
CA PHE A 269 -14.32 -9.35 2.11
C PHE A 269 -14.19 -8.38 0.91
N MET A 270 -13.63 -7.19 1.11
CA MET A 270 -13.56 -6.15 0.08
C MET A 270 -12.53 -6.46 -1.00
N PHE A 271 -11.43 -7.13 -0.66
CA PHE A 271 -10.29 -7.31 -1.57
C PHE A 271 -10.64 -8.03 -2.87
N GLY A 272 -11.36 -9.14 -2.79
CA GLY A 272 -11.74 -9.90 -3.98
C GLY A 272 -12.54 -9.04 -4.97
N PRO A 273 -13.72 -8.54 -4.58
CA PRO A 273 -14.54 -7.69 -5.45
C PRO A 273 -13.83 -6.40 -5.93
N LEU A 274 -12.98 -5.80 -5.10
CA LEU A 274 -12.21 -4.62 -5.47
C LEU A 274 -11.24 -4.92 -6.61
N LEU A 275 -10.49 -6.02 -6.50
CA LEU A 275 -9.54 -6.42 -7.53
C LEU A 275 -10.25 -6.85 -8.82
N ASP A 276 -11.40 -7.54 -8.71
CA ASP A 276 -12.22 -7.91 -9.86
C ASP A 276 -12.74 -6.67 -10.60
N HIS A 277 -13.25 -5.69 -9.85
CA HIS A 277 -13.72 -4.44 -10.42
C HIS A 277 -12.57 -3.66 -11.08
N PHE A 278 -11.42 -3.58 -10.43
CA PHE A 278 -10.26 -2.88 -10.96
C PHE A 278 -9.72 -3.54 -12.24
N GLU A 279 -9.65 -4.88 -12.29
CA GLU A 279 -9.27 -5.64 -13.50
C GLU A 279 -10.27 -5.40 -14.64
N GLN A 280 -11.57 -5.34 -14.33
CA GLN A 280 -12.61 -5.06 -15.30
C GLN A 280 -12.51 -3.62 -15.84
N GLU A 281 -12.30 -2.64 -14.97
CA GLU A 281 -12.12 -1.23 -15.34
C GLU A 281 -10.89 -1.05 -16.26
N ILE A 282 -9.74 -1.64 -15.91
CA ILE A 282 -8.56 -1.63 -16.77
C ILE A 282 -8.88 -2.22 -18.15
N THR A 283 -9.53 -3.38 -18.18
CA THR A 283 -9.83 -4.10 -19.43
C THR A 283 -10.81 -3.33 -20.32
N THR A 284 -11.77 -2.63 -19.70
CA THR A 284 -12.77 -1.86 -20.44
C THR A 284 -12.22 -0.57 -21.03
N HIS A 285 -11.20 0.01 -20.38
CA HIS A 285 -10.64 1.32 -20.74
C HIS A 285 -9.16 1.22 -21.15
N LEU A 286 -8.80 0.14 -21.87
CA LEU A 286 -7.49 0.03 -22.49
C LEU A 286 -7.33 1.11 -23.56
N LEU A 287 -6.12 1.65 -23.71
CA LEU A 287 -5.79 2.53 -24.84
C LEU A 287 -5.73 1.70 -26.13
N ALA A 288 -5.03 0.57 -26.09
CA ALA A 288 -4.90 -0.40 -27.17
C ALA A 288 -4.66 -1.79 -26.58
N GLU A 289 -4.90 -2.86 -27.34
CA GLU A 289 -4.56 -4.24 -26.91
C GLU A 289 -3.03 -4.41 -26.75
N HIS A 290 -2.24 -3.71 -27.59
CA HIS A 290 -0.80 -3.66 -27.54
C HIS A 290 -0.29 -2.22 -27.64
N GLN A 291 0.64 -1.86 -26.77
CA GLN A 291 1.38 -0.60 -26.83
C GLN A 291 2.87 -0.95 -26.96
N TYR A 292 3.47 -0.56 -28.04
CA TYR A 292 4.90 -0.77 -28.31
C TYR A 292 5.66 0.52 -28.02
N VAL A 293 6.68 0.45 -27.20
CA VAL A 293 7.65 1.53 -26.99
C VAL A 293 8.93 1.12 -27.68
N LEU A 294 9.45 1.94 -28.58
CA LEU A 294 10.61 1.64 -29.40
C LEU A 294 11.83 2.43 -28.93
N VAL A 295 13.02 1.87 -29.14
CA VAL A 295 14.29 2.57 -28.86
C VAL A 295 14.55 3.67 -29.89
N SER A 296 14.16 3.44 -31.14
CA SER A 296 14.31 4.37 -32.26
C SER A 296 13.12 4.27 -33.21
N GLU A 297 12.90 5.33 -33.98
CA GLU A 297 11.85 5.36 -34.98
C GLU A 297 11.98 4.22 -35.97
N GLU A 298 10.95 3.42 -36.12
CA GLU A 298 10.80 2.32 -37.06
C GLU A 298 9.37 2.33 -37.60
N LYS A 299 9.20 2.13 -38.91
CA LYS A 299 7.87 2.15 -39.54
C LYS A 299 7.28 0.74 -39.58
N THR A 300 6.02 0.61 -39.22
CA THR A 300 5.24 -0.62 -39.41
C THR A 300 4.43 -0.58 -40.70
N GLU A 301 4.20 -1.72 -41.31
CA GLU A 301 3.33 -1.90 -42.47
C GLU A 301 1.84 -1.92 -42.07
N ASN A 302 1.53 -2.10 -40.78
CA ASN A 302 0.16 -2.14 -40.27
C ASN A 302 -0.43 -0.73 -40.27
N LYS A 303 -1.47 -0.53 -41.10
CA LYS A 303 -2.14 0.77 -41.29
C LYS A 303 -3.07 1.16 -40.13
N GLU A 304 -3.43 0.22 -39.28
CA GLU A 304 -4.26 0.47 -38.11
C GLU A 304 -3.43 0.83 -36.88
N ALA A 305 -2.13 0.63 -36.94
CA ALA A 305 -1.22 1.07 -35.90
C ALA A 305 -1.05 2.59 -35.96
N GLU A 306 -1.18 3.24 -34.81
CA GLU A 306 -1.06 4.68 -34.65
C GLU A 306 0.20 5.02 -33.87
N SER A 307 1.03 5.90 -34.43
CA SER A 307 2.26 6.34 -33.76
C SER A 307 1.96 7.31 -32.61
N TYR A 308 2.74 7.21 -31.56
CA TYR A 308 2.77 8.14 -30.44
C TYR A 308 4.19 8.33 -29.92
N ASP A 309 4.41 9.36 -29.16
CA ASP A 309 5.64 9.56 -28.40
C ASP A 309 5.36 9.46 -26.91
N VAL A 310 6.31 8.98 -26.11
CA VAL A 310 6.16 8.81 -24.68
C VAL A 310 7.43 9.15 -23.92
N THR A 311 7.25 9.83 -22.80
CA THR A 311 8.31 10.02 -21.81
C THR A 311 7.76 9.71 -20.41
N VAL A 312 8.64 9.42 -19.48
CA VAL A 312 8.29 9.17 -18.08
C VAL A 312 8.84 10.31 -17.23
N LEU A 313 7.95 10.93 -16.49
CA LEU A 313 8.26 11.94 -15.50
C LEU A 313 7.82 11.48 -14.12
N LYS A 314 8.22 12.20 -13.09
CA LYS A 314 7.78 11.94 -11.70
C LYS A 314 6.98 13.09 -11.12
N THR A 315 6.02 12.76 -10.29
CA THR A 315 5.35 13.76 -9.45
C THR A 315 6.33 14.30 -8.42
N GLN A 316 6.17 15.56 -8.04
CA GLN A 316 7.00 16.14 -6.96
C GLN A 316 6.67 15.48 -5.62
N GLU A 317 7.67 15.28 -4.78
CA GLU A 317 7.46 14.83 -3.41
C GLU A 317 6.68 15.89 -2.61
N GLY A 318 5.65 15.44 -1.92
CA GLY A 318 4.79 16.29 -1.14
C GLY A 318 3.97 15.48 -0.15
N ARG A 319 2.64 15.64 -0.17
CA ARG A 319 1.73 14.83 0.63
C ARG A 319 1.79 13.34 0.29
N TYR A 320 2.09 13.01 -0.95
CA TYR A 320 2.25 11.65 -1.48
C TYR A 320 3.70 11.43 -1.88
N LYS A 321 4.13 10.16 -1.95
CA LYS A 321 5.43 9.81 -2.53
C LYS A 321 5.49 10.23 -3.99
N SER A 322 6.70 10.51 -4.47
CA SER A 322 6.94 10.72 -5.88
C SER A 322 6.63 9.45 -6.67
N GLU A 323 5.88 9.56 -7.76
CA GLU A 323 5.42 8.46 -8.58
C GLU A 323 5.63 8.76 -10.05
N GLU A 324 5.83 7.71 -10.83
CA GLU A 324 5.99 7.81 -12.27
C GLU A 324 4.67 8.18 -12.95
N VAL A 325 4.78 9.09 -13.90
CA VAL A 325 3.67 9.57 -14.76
C VAL A 325 4.11 9.41 -16.19
N MET A 326 3.38 8.64 -16.95
CA MET A 326 3.61 8.51 -18.39
C MET A 326 3.01 9.71 -19.12
N VAL A 327 3.82 10.43 -19.88
CA VAL A 327 3.37 11.57 -20.69
C VAL A 327 3.37 11.14 -22.14
N TYR A 328 2.19 11.15 -22.75
CA TYR A 328 1.96 10.73 -24.13
C TYR A 328 1.76 11.94 -25.05
N GLY A 329 2.52 11.98 -26.14
CA GLY A 329 2.26 12.81 -27.30
C GLY A 329 1.48 12.01 -28.33
N VAL A 330 0.24 12.38 -28.60
CA VAL A 330 -0.65 11.60 -29.47
C VAL A 330 -1.20 12.46 -30.60
N GLN A 331 -1.70 11.81 -31.65
CA GLN A 331 -2.29 12.50 -32.80
C GLN A 331 -3.56 13.27 -32.38
N GLU A 332 -3.83 14.44 -32.99
CA GLU A 332 -4.99 15.27 -32.67
C GLU A 332 -6.32 14.50 -32.73
N ASN A 333 -6.48 13.64 -33.74
CA ASN A 333 -7.66 12.81 -33.94
C ASN A 333 -7.30 11.33 -33.82
N SER A 334 -6.80 10.93 -32.65
CA SER A 334 -6.39 9.56 -32.40
C SER A 334 -7.56 8.58 -32.48
N ALA A 335 -7.33 7.44 -33.13
CA ALA A 335 -8.31 6.35 -33.17
C ALA A 335 -8.39 5.61 -31.80
N TYR A 336 -7.34 5.70 -31.02
CA TYR A 336 -7.19 5.01 -29.74
C TYR A 336 -7.57 5.88 -28.55
N ILE A 337 -7.23 7.17 -28.58
CA ILE A 337 -7.61 8.13 -27.54
C ILE A 337 -8.82 8.90 -28.04
N LYS A 338 -10.01 8.49 -27.59
CA LYS A 338 -11.30 9.01 -28.01
C LYS A 338 -11.58 10.41 -27.44
N SER A 339 -10.63 11.32 -27.63
CA SER A 339 -10.75 12.72 -27.27
C SER A 339 -9.98 13.54 -28.30
N SER A 340 -10.55 14.63 -28.78
CA SER A 340 -9.78 15.60 -29.57
C SER A 340 -8.74 16.25 -28.66
N LEU A 341 -7.51 16.37 -29.13
CA LEU A 341 -6.39 16.98 -28.41
C LEU A 341 -5.85 18.14 -29.23
N ALA A 342 -6.47 19.32 -29.04
CA ALA A 342 -5.98 20.56 -29.60
C ALA A 342 -4.64 20.96 -28.92
N ASP A 343 -3.95 21.95 -29.54
CA ASP A 343 -2.61 22.37 -29.07
C ASP A 343 -2.57 22.89 -27.63
N ASP A 344 -3.69 23.36 -27.10
CA ASP A 344 -3.80 23.87 -25.72
C ASP A 344 -4.44 22.88 -24.74
N GLU A 345 -4.75 21.67 -25.21
CA GLU A 345 -5.40 20.65 -24.38
C GLU A 345 -4.40 19.69 -23.75
N VAL A 346 -4.51 19.54 -22.43
CA VAL A 346 -3.78 18.57 -21.64
C VAL A 346 -4.75 17.76 -20.80
N LEU A 347 -4.89 16.48 -21.13
CA LEU A 347 -5.72 15.56 -20.38
C LEU A 347 -4.89 14.75 -19.41
N ILE A 348 -5.45 14.44 -18.24
CA ILE A 348 -4.86 13.52 -17.30
C ILE A 348 -5.74 12.29 -17.13
N SER A 349 -5.13 11.14 -16.81
CA SER A 349 -5.88 9.92 -16.50
C SER A 349 -6.74 10.10 -15.25
N ASN A 350 -7.90 9.45 -15.22
CA ASN A 350 -8.74 9.42 -14.02
C ASN A 350 -8.00 8.76 -12.83
N ALA A 351 -7.07 7.83 -13.06
CA ALA A 351 -6.19 7.30 -12.03
C ALA A 351 -5.36 8.41 -11.38
N TYR A 352 -4.77 9.29 -12.19
CA TYR A 352 -3.97 10.42 -11.70
C TYR A 352 -4.85 11.45 -10.98
N ALA A 353 -5.95 11.85 -11.60
CA ALA A 353 -6.89 12.82 -11.04
C ALA A 353 -7.42 12.37 -9.67
N ASN A 354 -7.88 11.12 -9.56
CA ASN A 354 -8.43 10.57 -8.31
C ASN A 354 -7.38 10.44 -7.21
N LYS A 355 -6.17 9.98 -7.55
CA LYS A 355 -5.11 9.74 -6.57
C LYS A 355 -4.58 11.03 -5.96
N GLN A 356 -4.36 12.04 -6.77
CA GLN A 356 -3.80 13.34 -6.36
C GLN A 356 -4.88 14.39 -6.07
N HIS A 357 -6.17 14.04 -6.25
CA HIS A 357 -7.32 14.93 -6.11
C HIS A 357 -7.28 16.17 -7.04
N ILE A 358 -6.76 15.99 -8.27
CA ILE A 358 -6.62 17.02 -9.28
C ILE A 358 -7.95 17.23 -10.01
N LYS A 359 -8.25 18.48 -10.31
CA LYS A 359 -9.45 18.88 -11.07
C LYS A 359 -9.05 19.60 -12.34
N THR A 360 -9.98 19.68 -13.29
CA THR A 360 -9.86 20.53 -14.46
C THR A 360 -9.62 21.97 -14.04
N GLY A 361 -8.61 22.62 -14.63
CA GLY A 361 -8.13 23.96 -14.29
C GLY A 361 -6.95 24.00 -13.33
N ASP A 362 -6.63 22.89 -12.66
CA ASP A 362 -5.46 22.80 -11.78
C ASP A 362 -4.17 22.74 -12.60
N THR A 363 -3.07 23.20 -12.02
CA THR A 363 -1.74 23.05 -12.62
C THR A 363 -1.00 21.90 -11.94
N ILE A 364 -0.50 20.97 -12.74
CA ILE A 364 0.37 19.87 -12.29
C ILE A 364 1.81 20.23 -12.63
N THR A 365 2.73 19.88 -11.74
CA THR A 365 4.18 20.01 -11.96
C THR A 365 4.83 18.63 -11.87
N LEU A 366 5.49 18.24 -12.94
CA LEU A 366 6.23 17.00 -13.06
C LEU A 366 7.72 17.31 -13.20
N GLN A 367 8.57 16.39 -12.77
CA GLN A 367 10.02 16.53 -12.84
C GLN A 367 10.65 15.30 -13.52
N GLU A 368 11.79 15.50 -14.13
CA GLU A 368 12.60 14.37 -14.62
C GLU A 368 13.01 13.48 -13.46
N GLU A 369 12.98 12.17 -13.67
CA GLU A 369 13.33 11.19 -12.62
C GLU A 369 14.76 11.40 -12.10
N TYR A 370 15.71 11.61 -13.01
CA TYR A 370 17.14 11.74 -12.72
C TYR A 370 17.74 13.05 -13.26
N GLY A 371 16.89 14.05 -13.47
CA GLY A 371 17.25 15.38 -13.96
C GLY A 371 16.76 16.49 -13.02
N ASP A 372 17.07 17.74 -13.40
CA ASP A 372 16.64 18.91 -12.65
C ASP A 372 15.52 19.68 -13.33
N LYS A 373 15.12 19.25 -14.56
CA LYS A 373 14.07 19.92 -15.30
C LYS A 373 12.69 19.60 -14.71
N THR A 374 11.87 20.63 -14.64
CA THR A 374 10.46 20.52 -14.22
C THR A 374 9.57 21.05 -15.34
N TYR A 375 8.42 20.41 -15.50
CA TYR A 375 7.42 20.73 -16.50
C TYR A 375 6.10 21.00 -15.80
N SER A 376 5.43 22.10 -16.16
CA SER A 376 4.14 22.47 -15.57
C SER A 376 3.07 22.50 -16.65
N PHE A 377 1.96 21.80 -16.39
CA PHE A 377 0.84 21.68 -17.32
C PHE A 377 -0.45 22.10 -16.64
N THR A 378 -1.30 22.85 -17.36
CA THR A 378 -2.66 23.13 -16.89
C THR A 378 -3.59 22.03 -17.39
N VAL A 379 -4.28 21.37 -16.48
CA VAL A 379 -5.20 20.27 -16.79
C VAL A 379 -6.48 20.82 -17.42
N THR A 380 -6.75 20.49 -18.67
CA THR A 380 -7.96 20.92 -19.38
C THR A 380 -9.10 19.89 -19.27
N GLY A 381 -8.77 18.61 -19.02
CA GLY A 381 -9.77 17.57 -18.89
C GLY A 381 -9.23 16.30 -18.22
N ILE A 382 -10.14 15.36 -17.96
CA ILE A 382 -9.84 14.05 -17.37
C ILE A 382 -10.27 12.96 -18.35
N TYR A 383 -9.32 12.12 -18.73
CA TYR A 383 -9.54 10.95 -19.59
C TYR A 383 -9.70 9.69 -18.76
N THR A 384 -10.65 8.81 -19.14
CA THR A 384 -10.87 7.55 -18.40
C THR A 384 -9.82 6.52 -18.78
N TYR A 385 -8.77 6.45 -18.01
CA TYR A 385 -7.69 5.47 -18.10
C TYR A 385 -7.22 5.09 -16.69
N PRO A 386 -7.74 3.99 -16.13
CA PRO A 386 -7.45 3.59 -14.73
C PRO A 386 -6.12 2.85 -14.57
N ALA A 387 -5.48 2.43 -15.67
CA ALA A 387 -4.32 1.52 -15.61
C ALA A 387 -3.05 2.19 -15.10
N ALA A 388 -2.84 3.49 -15.36
CA ALA A 388 -1.62 4.21 -14.99
C ALA A 388 -1.88 5.71 -14.74
N LEU A 389 -0.96 6.35 -14.03
CA LEU A 389 -0.90 7.81 -13.95
C LEU A 389 -0.36 8.32 -15.29
N SER A 390 -1.19 9.04 -16.02
CA SER A 390 -0.83 9.45 -17.37
C SER A 390 -1.29 10.88 -17.68
N VAL A 391 -0.54 11.52 -18.57
CA VAL A 391 -0.84 12.82 -19.18
C VAL A 391 -0.88 12.60 -20.69
N PHE A 392 -1.86 13.19 -21.36
CA PHE A 392 -2.04 13.11 -22.80
C PHE A 392 -2.07 14.52 -23.37
N MET A 393 -1.31 14.76 -24.42
CA MET A 393 -1.27 16.03 -25.15
C MET A 393 -1.05 15.79 -26.63
N ASN A 394 -1.27 16.83 -27.43
CA ASN A 394 -1.00 16.77 -28.86
C ASN A 394 0.49 16.48 -29.14
N CYS A 395 0.80 15.67 -30.16
CA CYS A 395 2.16 15.29 -30.53
C CYS A 395 3.03 16.52 -30.86
N ASP A 396 2.50 17.51 -31.58
CA ASP A 396 3.24 18.72 -31.94
C ASP A 396 3.64 19.54 -30.69
N VAL A 397 2.78 19.56 -29.66
CA VAL A 397 3.05 20.22 -28.37
C VAL A 397 4.07 19.42 -27.56
N PHE A 398 3.95 18.10 -27.60
CA PHE A 398 4.86 17.20 -26.92
C PHE A 398 6.29 17.36 -27.47
N GLU A 399 6.48 17.33 -28.79
CA GLU A 399 7.78 17.50 -29.43
C GLU A 399 8.41 18.87 -29.20
N LYS A 400 7.59 19.92 -29.03
CA LYS A 400 8.07 21.26 -28.64
C LYS A 400 8.46 21.37 -27.18
N THR A 401 7.85 20.55 -26.33
CA THR A 401 8.06 20.56 -24.87
C THR A 401 9.28 19.74 -24.48
N PHE A 402 9.49 18.61 -25.13
CA PHE A 402 10.54 17.66 -24.81
C PHE A 402 11.64 17.65 -25.87
N GLU A 403 12.89 17.60 -25.41
CA GLU A 403 14.03 17.56 -26.32
C GLU A 403 14.11 16.19 -27.02
N LYS A 404 14.45 16.18 -28.32
CA LYS A 404 14.64 14.92 -29.06
C LYS A 404 15.72 14.07 -28.38
N GLY A 405 15.36 12.84 -28.03
CA GLY A 405 16.22 11.91 -27.28
C GLY A 405 15.88 11.81 -25.80
N SER A 406 14.95 12.64 -25.26
CA SER A 406 14.40 12.48 -23.92
C SER A 406 13.09 11.71 -23.88
N TYR A 407 12.62 11.24 -25.03
CA TYR A 407 11.39 10.47 -25.19
C TYR A 407 11.58 9.33 -26.18
N TYR A 408 10.66 8.39 -26.19
CA TYR A 408 10.66 7.19 -27.02
C TYR A 408 9.46 7.20 -27.96
N PRO A 409 9.65 6.87 -29.26
CA PRO A 409 8.53 6.66 -30.16
C PRO A 409 7.85 5.32 -29.86
N GLY A 410 6.57 5.20 -30.24
CA GLY A 410 5.81 4.00 -30.03
C GLY A 410 4.64 3.82 -30.97
N TYR A 411 3.93 2.71 -30.83
CA TYR A 411 2.72 2.40 -31.58
C TYR A 411 1.62 1.85 -30.68
N PHE A 412 0.42 2.36 -30.83
CA PHE A 412 -0.80 1.71 -30.39
C PHE A 412 -1.29 0.76 -31.48
N SER A 413 -1.65 -0.45 -31.12
CA SER A 413 -2.21 -1.43 -32.06
C SER A 413 -3.16 -2.39 -31.35
N ASN A 414 -4.26 -2.77 -32.03
CA ASN A 414 -5.14 -3.85 -31.57
C ASN A 414 -4.70 -5.22 -32.11
N GLU A 415 -3.72 -5.25 -33.00
CA GLU A 415 -3.11 -6.46 -33.52
C GLU A 415 -1.62 -6.53 -33.12
N GLU A 416 -1.08 -7.72 -33.05
CA GLU A 416 0.33 -7.91 -32.77
C GLU A 416 1.17 -7.48 -33.98
N LEU A 417 2.12 -6.55 -33.76
CA LEU A 417 3.02 -6.06 -34.79
C LEU A 417 4.23 -7.01 -34.90
N THR A 418 4.24 -7.84 -35.94
CA THR A 418 5.28 -8.84 -36.16
C THR A 418 6.41 -8.36 -37.10
N ASP A 419 6.22 -7.19 -37.71
CA ASP A 419 7.15 -6.57 -38.66
C ASP A 419 8.18 -5.65 -37.99
N LEU A 420 8.00 -5.34 -36.70
CA LEU A 420 8.96 -4.56 -35.93
C LEU A 420 10.19 -5.40 -35.53
N THR A 421 11.36 -4.79 -35.59
CA THR A 421 12.60 -5.42 -35.15
C THR A 421 12.58 -5.65 -33.64
N GLN A 422 12.67 -6.89 -33.20
CA GLN A 422 12.65 -7.27 -31.80
C GLN A 422 13.68 -6.52 -30.93
N LYS A 423 14.88 -6.24 -31.48
CA LYS A 423 15.92 -5.47 -30.78
C LYS A 423 15.58 -3.98 -30.61
N ASN A 424 14.64 -3.47 -31.40
CA ASN A 424 14.21 -2.08 -31.35
C ASN A 424 12.99 -1.87 -30.39
N ILE A 425 12.35 -2.94 -29.95
CA ILE A 425 11.26 -2.88 -28.99
C ILE A 425 11.86 -2.77 -27.58
N ALA A 426 11.76 -1.58 -26.99
CA ALA A 426 12.18 -1.33 -25.61
C ALA A 426 11.22 -1.96 -24.61
N MET A 427 9.90 -1.86 -24.87
CA MET A 427 8.84 -2.39 -24.02
C MET A 427 7.58 -2.65 -24.83
N THR A 428 6.89 -3.73 -24.48
CA THR A 428 5.52 -3.98 -24.94
C THR A 428 4.61 -4.00 -23.72
N ILE A 429 3.54 -3.23 -23.75
CA ILE A 429 2.52 -3.19 -22.72
C ILE A 429 1.25 -3.81 -23.31
N SER A 430 0.91 -4.99 -22.85
CA SER A 430 -0.29 -5.72 -23.26
C SER A 430 -1.36 -5.70 -22.16
N LYS A 431 -2.58 -6.08 -22.52
CA LYS A 431 -3.67 -6.34 -21.57
C LYS A 431 -3.25 -7.31 -20.45
N GLU A 432 -2.47 -8.34 -20.81
CA GLU A 432 -1.97 -9.29 -19.82
C GLU A 432 -1.01 -8.63 -18.83
N ASP A 433 -0.13 -7.75 -19.28
CA ASP A 433 0.81 -7.05 -18.42
C ASP A 433 0.10 -6.12 -17.45
N LEU A 434 -0.88 -5.36 -17.92
CA LEU A 434 -1.67 -4.46 -17.09
C LEU A 434 -2.51 -5.19 -16.02
N THR A 435 -3.02 -6.39 -16.34
CA THR A 435 -3.82 -7.18 -15.40
C THR A 435 -2.99 -8.14 -14.53
N LYS A 436 -1.74 -8.39 -14.89
CA LYS A 436 -0.84 -9.31 -14.20
C LYS A 436 -0.61 -8.94 -12.74
N THR A 437 -0.41 -7.67 -12.46
CA THR A 437 -0.24 -7.16 -11.09
C THR A 437 -1.48 -7.42 -10.24
N THR A 438 -2.68 -7.19 -10.79
CA THR A 438 -3.95 -7.46 -10.10
C THR A 438 -4.12 -8.95 -9.80
N ARG A 439 -3.77 -9.82 -10.74
CA ARG A 439 -3.80 -11.28 -10.53
C ARG A 439 -2.78 -11.75 -9.49
N GLN A 440 -1.58 -11.16 -9.48
CA GLN A 440 -0.56 -11.46 -8.46
C GLN A 440 -1.01 -11.00 -7.08
N LEU A 441 -1.57 -9.80 -6.96
CA LEU A 441 -2.17 -9.30 -5.72
C LEU A 441 -3.28 -10.22 -5.21
N ARG A 442 -4.15 -10.71 -6.09
CA ARG A 442 -5.20 -11.67 -5.73
C ARG A 442 -4.64 -12.95 -5.12
N LEU A 443 -3.59 -13.49 -5.71
CA LEU A 443 -2.95 -14.70 -5.20
C LEU A 443 -2.25 -14.48 -3.86
N SER A 444 -1.54 -13.38 -3.69
CA SER A 444 -0.83 -13.06 -2.45
C SER A 444 -1.79 -12.64 -1.32
N MET A 445 -2.80 -11.83 -1.63
CA MET A 445 -3.72 -11.30 -0.62
C MET A 445 -4.90 -12.24 -0.29
N GLY A 446 -5.16 -13.26 -1.12
CA GLY A 446 -6.22 -14.24 -0.87
C GLY A 446 -6.04 -14.96 0.48
N GLY A 447 -4.81 -15.31 0.85
CA GLY A 447 -4.48 -15.87 2.15
C GLY A 447 -4.69 -14.89 3.32
N MET A 448 -4.38 -13.61 3.12
CA MET A 448 -4.61 -12.57 4.13
C MET A 448 -6.10 -12.27 4.33
N ALA A 449 -6.89 -12.26 3.26
CA ALA A 449 -8.33 -12.06 3.36
C ALA A 449 -8.98 -13.11 4.26
N VAL A 450 -8.57 -14.38 4.15
CA VAL A 450 -9.04 -15.47 5.03
C VAL A 450 -8.68 -15.23 6.49
N LEU A 451 -7.46 -14.73 6.77
CA LEU A 451 -7.06 -14.38 8.14
C LEU A 451 -7.96 -13.26 8.70
N PHE A 452 -8.21 -12.19 7.95
CA PHE A 452 -9.08 -11.10 8.41
C PHE A 452 -10.52 -11.55 8.63
N GLN A 453 -11.05 -12.43 7.78
CA GLN A 453 -12.36 -13.04 7.97
C GLN A 453 -12.42 -13.89 9.26
N GLY A 454 -11.33 -14.57 9.62
CA GLY A 454 -11.25 -15.35 10.85
C GLY A 454 -11.14 -14.51 12.13
N PHE A 455 -10.66 -13.26 12.05
CA PHE A 455 -10.57 -12.34 13.18
C PHE A 455 -11.85 -11.52 13.41
N GLY A 456 -12.67 -11.28 12.41
CA GLY A 456 -13.93 -10.53 12.49
C GLY A 456 -15.09 -11.37 12.98
#